data_37a2e2ce8e321834275157ac2c35588e
#
_entry.id   37a2e2ce8e321834275157ac2c35588e
#
_cell.length_a   1.000
_cell.length_b   1.000
_cell.length_c   1.000
_cell.angle_alpha   90.00
_cell.angle_beta   90.00
_cell.angle_gamma   90.00
#
_symmetry.space_group_name_H-M   'P 1'
#
loop_
_entity.id
_entity.type
_entity.pdbx_description
1 polymer ?
#
loop_
_entity_poly.entity_id
_entity_poly.type
_entity_poly.pdbx_seq_one_letter_code
_entity_poly.pdbx_strand_id
1 'polypeptide(L)'
;LLATVSGGATYVWNTSSGLTGNRATVVSNAPSKSRFNLISMPDRHVFLFGTETTIGSSSTADDLFLRFSSQEDYNTWTPTATNTAGSFRIQDGSKIMDAIRSRNAVLVWTDTSLHALQFVGAPFTFNLSQIGANCGAVSQHCAVDVNGTAFWMSQNSFYKFDGAISKMPCSVQDYVFEDFNITTQPETYAAVNS
;
A
#
# COMPACT_ATOMS: atom_id res chain seq x y z
N LEU A 1 -14.70 -8.00 6.42
CA LEU A 1 -14.12 -6.69 6.12
C LEU A 1 -12.94 -6.43 7.04
N LEU A 2 -11.82 -5.96 6.48
CA LEU A 2 -10.67 -5.47 7.23
C LEU A 2 -10.60 -3.94 7.07
N ALA A 3 -10.31 -3.24 8.16
CA ALA A 3 -10.14 -1.80 8.19
C ALA A 3 -8.96 -1.44 9.09
N THR A 4 -8.06 -0.59 8.59
CA THR A 4 -6.93 -0.07 9.38
C THR A 4 -7.17 1.40 9.68
N VAL A 5 -7.07 1.76 10.95
CA VAL A 5 -7.07 3.16 11.35
C VAL A 5 -5.70 3.75 11.03
N SER A 6 -5.67 4.87 10.31
CA SER A 6 -4.39 5.52 9.98
C SER A 6 -3.61 5.89 11.24
N GLY A 7 -2.41 5.34 11.37
CA GLY A 7 -1.59 5.47 12.57
C GLY A 7 -2.06 4.64 13.77
N GLY A 8 -2.95 3.66 13.54
CA GLY A 8 -3.52 2.79 14.57
C GLY A 8 -3.62 1.34 14.16
N ALA A 9 -4.44 0.58 14.90
CA ALA A 9 -4.60 -0.87 14.73
C ALA A 9 -5.49 -1.23 13.53
N THR A 10 -5.39 -2.50 13.13
CA THR A 10 -6.27 -3.12 12.14
C THR A 10 -7.42 -3.83 12.83
N TYR A 11 -8.61 -3.67 12.29
CA TYR A 11 -9.86 -4.25 12.78
C TYR A 11 -10.46 -5.20 11.75
N VAL A 12 -11.10 -6.24 12.23
CA VAL A 12 -11.90 -7.15 11.44
C VAL A 12 -13.37 -7.03 11.81
N TRP A 13 -14.22 -6.89 10.81
CA TRP A 13 -15.68 -7.00 10.98
C TRP A 13 -16.19 -8.25 10.27
N ASN A 14 -16.67 -9.18 11.06
CA ASN A 14 -17.25 -10.40 10.54
C ASN A 14 -18.79 -10.24 10.46
N THR A 15 -19.33 -10.37 9.27
CA THR A 15 -20.76 -10.21 8.99
C THR A 15 -21.56 -11.51 9.17
N SER A 16 -20.90 -12.66 9.39
CA SER A 16 -21.57 -13.96 9.56
C SER A 16 -22.48 -14.02 10.79
N SER A 17 -22.24 -13.18 11.79
CA SER A 17 -23.06 -13.05 13.00
C SER A 17 -24.17 -12.00 12.88
N GLY A 18 -24.46 -11.50 11.67
CA GLY A 18 -25.42 -10.45 11.38
C GLY A 18 -24.80 -9.06 11.26
N LEU A 19 -25.55 -8.13 10.69
CA LEU A 19 -25.10 -6.75 10.44
C LEU A 19 -25.36 -5.81 11.63
N THR A 20 -26.35 -6.13 12.46
CA THR A 20 -26.77 -5.32 13.59
C THR A 20 -26.21 -5.89 14.90
N GLY A 21 -25.66 -5.02 15.74
CA GLY A 21 -25.14 -5.40 17.06
C GLY A 21 -23.70 -5.90 17.08
N ASN A 22 -23.11 -6.24 15.95
CA ASN A 22 -21.71 -6.67 15.86
C ASN A 22 -20.81 -5.49 15.53
N ARG A 23 -19.79 -5.30 16.34
CA ARG A 23 -18.74 -4.29 16.12
C ARG A 23 -17.50 -4.94 15.54
N ALA A 24 -16.72 -4.16 14.80
CA ALA A 24 -15.38 -4.56 14.41
C ALA A 24 -14.50 -4.79 15.65
N THR A 25 -13.73 -5.86 15.64
CA THR A 25 -12.79 -6.21 16.70
C THR A 25 -11.36 -6.05 16.20
N VAL A 26 -10.46 -5.67 17.12
CA VAL A 26 -9.04 -5.53 16.76
C VAL A 26 -8.46 -6.90 16.39
N VAL A 27 -7.60 -6.92 15.38
CA VAL A 27 -6.80 -8.11 15.04
C VAL A 27 -5.60 -8.14 16.01
N SER A 28 -5.72 -8.90 17.09
CA SER A 28 -4.79 -8.85 18.24
C SER A 28 -3.35 -9.24 17.91
N ASN A 29 -3.13 -10.08 16.90
CA ASN A 29 -1.81 -10.56 16.49
C ASN A 29 -1.18 -9.68 15.37
N ALA A 30 -1.93 -8.71 14.85
CA ALA A 30 -1.41 -7.76 13.88
C ALA A 30 -0.62 -6.63 14.56
N PRO A 31 0.22 -5.91 13.82
CA PRO A 31 0.80 -4.67 14.30
C PRO A 31 -0.24 -3.72 14.90
N SER A 32 0.10 -3.09 16.02
CA SER A 32 -0.79 -2.16 16.73
C SER A 32 -0.84 -0.78 16.06
N LYS A 33 0.11 -0.50 15.15
CA LYS A 33 0.22 0.76 14.44
C LYS A 33 0.59 0.52 12.97
N SER A 34 -0.27 1.02 12.07
CA SER A 34 -0.06 0.97 10.62
C SER A 34 -0.74 2.17 9.98
N ARG A 35 -0.32 2.57 8.79
CA ARG A 35 -0.94 3.70 8.09
C ARG A 35 -2.16 3.27 7.28
N PHE A 36 -2.06 2.18 6.52
CA PHE A 36 -3.15 1.62 5.72
C PHE A 36 -2.92 0.16 5.41
N ASN A 37 -3.93 -0.49 4.84
CA ASN A 37 -3.87 -1.90 4.42
C ASN A 37 -4.24 -2.07 2.95
N LEU A 38 -3.81 -3.21 2.39
CA LEU A 38 -4.22 -3.71 1.09
C LEU A 38 -4.28 -5.24 1.16
N ILE A 39 -5.19 -5.86 0.42
CA ILE A 39 -5.21 -7.31 0.24
C ILE A 39 -4.70 -7.62 -1.16
N SER A 40 -3.66 -8.44 -1.29
CA SER A 40 -3.16 -8.91 -2.58
C SER A 40 -4.13 -9.90 -3.25
N MET A 41 -4.07 -10.00 -4.56
CA MET A 41 -4.86 -10.95 -5.35
C MET A 41 -3.99 -11.54 -6.46
N PRO A 42 -4.09 -12.84 -6.74
CA PRO A 42 -5.04 -13.83 -6.20
C PRO A 42 -4.59 -14.51 -4.90
N ASP A 43 -3.39 -14.27 -4.42
CA ASP A 43 -2.72 -14.97 -3.31
C ASP A 43 -3.28 -14.62 -1.92
N ARG A 44 -4.06 -13.55 -1.81
CA ARG A 44 -4.82 -13.14 -0.61
C ARG A 44 -3.99 -13.04 0.67
N HIS A 45 -2.88 -12.30 0.62
CA HIS A 45 -2.17 -11.81 1.79
C HIS A 45 -2.70 -10.41 2.17
N VAL A 46 -2.79 -10.14 3.45
CA VAL A 46 -3.07 -8.79 3.95
C VAL A 46 -1.76 -8.04 4.13
N PHE A 47 -1.60 -6.93 3.45
CA PHE A 47 -0.46 -6.02 3.61
C PHE A 47 -0.81 -4.89 4.57
N LEU A 48 0.14 -4.54 5.41
CA LEU A 48 0.14 -3.33 6.25
C LEU A 48 1.35 -2.48 5.91
N PHE A 49 1.13 -1.21 5.64
CA PHE A 49 2.15 -0.25 5.21
C PHE A 49 2.39 0.82 6.27
N GLY A 50 3.66 1.29 6.37
CA GLY A 50 4.09 2.22 7.39
C GLY A 50 3.81 1.65 8.78
N THR A 51 4.37 0.50 9.08
CA THR A 51 4.01 -0.29 10.25
C THR A 51 5.20 -0.58 11.17
N GLU A 52 4.94 -1.29 12.25
CA GLU A 52 5.93 -1.65 13.28
C GLU A 52 6.95 -2.64 12.74
N THR A 53 8.23 -2.41 13.03
CA THR A 53 9.30 -3.40 12.80
C THR A 53 9.23 -4.54 13.82
N THR A 54 8.73 -4.25 15.04
CA THR A 54 8.44 -5.25 16.08
C THR A 54 6.96 -5.22 16.42
N ILE A 55 6.23 -6.30 16.14
CA ILE A 55 4.79 -6.40 16.36
C ILE A 55 4.45 -6.12 17.82
N GLY A 56 3.45 -5.25 18.05
CA GLY A 56 2.99 -4.85 19.38
C GLY A 56 3.83 -3.76 20.04
N SER A 57 4.81 -3.19 19.33
CA SER A 57 5.63 -2.09 19.80
C SER A 57 5.46 -0.86 18.92
N SER A 58 4.48 -0.03 19.21
CA SER A 58 4.13 1.17 18.41
C SER A 58 5.27 2.18 18.29
N SER A 59 6.26 2.14 19.21
CA SER A 59 7.47 2.96 19.15
C SER A 59 8.46 2.53 18.06
N THR A 60 8.30 1.33 17.51
CA THR A 60 9.13 0.81 16.42
C THR A 60 8.50 1.00 15.04
N ALA A 61 7.47 1.83 14.92
CA ALA A 61 6.83 2.12 13.65
C ALA A 61 7.81 2.85 12.72
N ASP A 62 7.90 2.35 11.49
CA ASP A 62 8.76 2.88 10.43
C ASP A 62 7.89 3.10 9.17
N ASP A 63 7.85 4.32 8.69
CA ASP A 63 7.01 4.72 7.55
C ASP A 63 7.41 4.06 6.22
N LEU A 64 8.60 3.46 6.14
CA LEU A 64 9.09 2.68 4.99
C LEU A 64 8.97 1.17 5.19
N PHE A 65 8.45 0.73 6.32
CA PHE A 65 8.32 -0.69 6.63
C PHE A 65 6.93 -1.21 6.24
N LEU A 66 6.90 -2.38 5.63
CA LEU A 66 5.67 -3.08 5.31
C LEU A 66 5.70 -4.53 5.82
N ARG A 67 4.55 -5.03 6.21
CA ARG A 67 4.34 -6.43 6.60
C ARG A 67 3.21 -7.04 5.79
N PHE A 68 3.29 -8.35 5.61
CA PHE A 68 2.19 -9.12 5.07
C PHE A 68 1.89 -10.33 5.96
N SER A 69 0.61 -10.65 6.06
CA SER A 69 0.11 -11.80 6.81
C SER A 69 0.47 -13.10 6.12
N SER A 70 0.23 -14.23 6.76
CA SER A 70 0.20 -15.51 6.05
C SER A 70 -0.94 -15.54 5.02
N GLN A 71 -0.80 -16.38 4.00
CA GLN A 71 -1.78 -16.54 2.93
C GLN A 71 -3.14 -16.93 3.51
N GLU A 72 -4.20 -16.20 3.09
CA GLU A 72 -5.59 -16.42 3.54
C GLU A 72 -5.82 -16.35 5.06
N ASP A 73 -4.82 -15.89 5.82
CA ASP A 73 -4.89 -15.78 7.28
C ASP A 73 -4.47 -14.38 7.76
N TYR A 74 -5.44 -13.57 8.16
CA TYR A 74 -5.21 -12.23 8.68
C TYR A 74 -4.75 -12.18 10.14
N ASN A 75 -4.60 -13.34 10.81
CA ASN A 75 -4.17 -13.42 12.21
C ASN A 75 -2.68 -13.79 12.37
N THR A 76 -2.03 -14.32 11.34
CA THR A 76 -0.63 -14.75 11.39
C THR A 76 0.28 -13.74 10.71
N TRP A 77 1.10 -13.04 11.48
CA TRP A 77 1.96 -11.93 11.06
C TRP A 77 3.45 -12.14 11.35
N THR A 78 3.77 -13.09 12.24
CA THR A 78 5.16 -13.43 12.58
C THR A 78 5.67 -14.48 11.61
N PRO A 79 6.76 -14.20 10.87
CA PRO A 79 7.35 -15.18 9.95
C PRO A 79 7.86 -16.42 10.68
N THR A 80 7.58 -17.59 10.11
CA THR A 80 8.12 -18.89 10.55
C THR A 80 8.49 -19.73 9.32
N ALA A 81 9.18 -20.84 9.54
CA ALA A 81 9.53 -21.75 8.44
C ALA A 81 8.34 -22.44 7.77
N THR A 82 7.16 -22.38 8.38
CA THR A 82 5.96 -23.12 7.93
C THR A 82 4.82 -22.20 7.45
N ASN A 83 4.97 -20.86 7.55
CA ASN A 83 3.98 -19.91 7.08
C ASN A 83 4.56 -19.00 5.99
N THR A 84 3.69 -18.19 5.39
CA THR A 84 4.06 -17.27 4.30
C THR A 84 4.08 -15.81 4.74
N ALA A 85 3.96 -15.53 6.05
CA ALA A 85 4.06 -14.19 6.59
C ALA A 85 5.48 -13.62 6.40
N GLY A 86 5.58 -12.31 6.24
CA GLY A 86 6.88 -11.67 6.05
C GLY A 86 6.83 -10.15 6.16
N SER A 87 7.96 -9.55 5.87
CA SER A 87 8.10 -8.10 5.90
C SER A 87 9.22 -7.62 4.99
N PHE A 88 9.13 -6.36 4.54
CA PHE A 88 10.18 -5.66 3.84
C PHE A 88 10.33 -4.24 4.39
N ARG A 89 11.51 -3.70 4.23
CA ARG A 89 11.78 -2.28 4.38
C ARG A 89 12.20 -1.70 3.04
N ILE A 90 11.50 -0.69 2.59
CA ILE A 90 11.88 0.07 1.40
C ILE A 90 13.07 0.96 1.77
N GLN A 91 14.08 1.03 0.90
CA GLN A 91 15.32 1.76 1.18
C GLN A 91 15.35 3.16 0.57
N ASP A 92 14.35 3.50 -0.26
CA ASP A 92 14.28 4.78 -0.96
C ASP A 92 13.00 5.55 -0.58
N GLY A 93 13.16 6.84 -0.31
CA GLY A 93 12.10 7.72 0.16
C GLY A 93 12.09 7.93 1.67
N SER A 94 11.09 8.65 2.15
CA SER A 94 10.87 8.93 3.57
C SER A 94 9.65 8.19 4.14
N LYS A 95 8.67 7.89 3.31
CA LYS A 95 7.44 7.16 3.71
C LYS A 95 6.78 6.49 2.50
N ILE A 96 6.07 5.41 2.78
CA ILE A 96 5.17 4.78 1.80
C ILE A 96 3.93 5.66 1.69
N MET A 97 3.63 6.12 0.47
CA MET A 97 2.53 7.04 0.20
C MET A 97 1.25 6.28 -0.15
N ASP A 98 1.33 5.37 -1.12
CA ASP A 98 0.18 4.65 -1.66
C ASP A 98 0.54 3.23 -2.07
N ALA A 99 -0.44 2.36 -2.18
CA ALA A 99 -0.30 1.04 -2.76
C ALA A 99 -1.59 0.59 -3.44
N ILE A 100 -1.48 0.05 -4.64
CA ILE A 100 -2.60 -0.48 -5.39
C ILE A 100 -2.32 -1.88 -5.92
N ARG A 101 -3.39 -2.62 -6.18
CA ARG A 101 -3.29 -3.89 -6.92
C ARG A 101 -3.19 -3.59 -8.41
N SER A 102 -2.24 -4.23 -9.07
CA SER A 102 -2.14 -4.25 -10.52
C SER A 102 -2.19 -5.70 -11.00
N ARG A 103 -2.10 -5.92 -12.31
CA ARG A 103 -2.34 -7.23 -12.95
C ARG A 103 -1.56 -8.40 -12.31
N ASN A 104 -0.28 -8.22 -12.03
CA ASN A 104 0.61 -9.28 -11.55
C ASN A 104 1.45 -8.86 -10.33
N ALA A 105 1.14 -7.73 -9.70
CA ALA A 105 1.90 -7.19 -8.59
C ALA A 105 1.06 -6.25 -7.74
N VAL A 106 1.49 -6.03 -6.53
CA VAL A 106 1.11 -4.85 -5.74
C VAL A 106 2.14 -3.77 -6.03
N LEU A 107 1.69 -2.66 -6.58
CA LEU A 107 2.51 -1.47 -6.80
C LEU A 107 2.51 -0.63 -5.53
N VAL A 108 3.70 -0.23 -5.07
CA VAL A 108 3.89 0.53 -3.83
C VAL A 108 4.71 1.76 -4.11
N TRP A 109 4.14 2.92 -3.84
CA TRP A 109 4.82 4.20 -3.99
C TRP A 109 5.36 4.70 -2.66
N THR A 110 6.58 5.19 -2.70
CA THR A 110 7.08 6.12 -1.70
C THR A 110 6.85 7.56 -2.19
N ASP A 111 7.27 8.52 -1.43
CA ASP A 111 7.33 9.93 -1.84
C ASP A 111 8.32 10.19 -2.99
N THR A 112 9.23 9.25 -3.28
CA THR A 112 10.28 9.43 -4.31
C THR A 112 10.26 8.36 -5.40
N SER A 113 9.77 7.15 -5.13
CA SER A 113 9.98 5.98 -5.99
C SER A 113 8.77 5.07 -6.10
N LEU A 114 8.78 4.21 -7.11
CA LEU A 114 7.80 3.14 -7.31
C LEU A 114 8.46 1.77 -7.20
N HIS A 115 7.81 0.89 -6.45
CA HIS A 115 8.22 -0.48 -6.21
C HIS A 115 7.12 -1.45 -6.65
N ALA A 116 7.53 -2.65 -7.05
CA ALA A 116 6.64 -3.77 -7.33
C ALA A 116 6.87 -4.90 -6.33
N LEU A 117 5.80 -5.35 -5.69
CA LEU A 117 5.74 -6.57 -4.90
C LEU A 117 5.10 -7.65 -5.75
N GLN A 118 5.88 -8.64 -6.14
CA GLN A 118 5.43 -9.78 -6.93
C GLN A 118 5.39 -11.03 -6.07
N PHE A 119 4.29 -11.78 -6.15
CA PHE A 119 4.20 -13.09 -5.53
C PHE A 119 5.08 -14.08 -6.30
N VAL A 120 6.05 -14.67 -5.61
CA VAL A 120 7.01 -15.64 -6.18
C VAL A 120 6.87 -17.03 -5.58
N GLY A 121 6.05 -17.18 -4.54
CA GLY A 121 5.86 -18.43 -3.82
C GLY A 121 7.03 -18.79 -2.90
N ALA A 122 6.95 -19.99 -2.33
CA ALA A 122 7.97 -20.47 -1.38
C ALA A 122 9.36 -20.58 -2.04
N PRO A 123 10.44 -20.31 -1.32
CA PRO A 123 10.48 -19.95 0.12
C PRO A 123 10.33 -18.45 0.42
N PHE A 124 10.30 -17.58 -0.59
CA PHE A 124 10.40 -16.12 -0.39
C PHE A 124 9.06 -15.40 -0.32
N THR A 125 7.96 -16.04 -0.66
CA THR A 125 6.59 -15.53 -0.75
C THR A 125 6.46 -14.35 -1.73
N PHE A 126 7.12 -13.23 -1.47
CA PHE A 126 7.14 -12.05 -2.33
C PHE A 126 8.57 -11.62 -2.67
N ASN A 127 8.71 -11.01 -3.83
CA ASN A 127 9.89 -10.26 -4.24
C ASN A 127 9.53 -8.77 -4.31
N LEU A 128 10.34 -7.94 -3.65
CA LEU A 128 10.24 -6.48 -3.72
C LEU A 128 11.33 -5.93 -4.64
N SER A 129 10.94 -5.23 -5.68
CA SER A 129 11.87 -4.60 -6.62
C SER A 129 11.49 -3.14 -6.87
N GLN A 130 12.47 -2.25 -6.90
CA GLN A 130 12.29 -0.89 -7.35
C GLN A 130 12.18 -0.87 -8.88
N ILE A 131 11.10 -0.31 -9.40
CA ILE A 131 10.84 -0.23 -10.85
C ILE A 131 10.90 1.21 -11.37
N GLY A 132 10.92 2.21 -10.47
CA GLY A 132 11.06 3.61 -10.83
C GLY A 132 11.65 4.47 -9.74
N ALA A 133 12.44 5.47 -10.14
CA ALA A 133 12.99 6.49 -9.28
C ALA A 133 12.49 7.88 -9.72
N ASN A 134 12.42 8.83 -8.79
CA ASN A 134 11.94 10.20 -9.03
C ASN A 134 10.52 10.26 -9.64
N CYS A 135 9.68 9.30 -9.26
CA CYS A 135 8.30 9.17 -9.72
C CYS A 135 7.34 8.79 -8.58
N GLY A 136 7.66 9.20 -7.37
CA GLY A 136 6.86 8.94 -6.18
C GLY A 136 5.45 9.49 -6.27
N ALA A 137 4.58 9.10 -5.36
CA ALA A 137 3.20 9.55 -5.28
C ALA A 137 3.06 10.77 -4.35
N VAL A 138 2.11 11.67 -4.63
CA VAL A 138 1.89 12.87 -3.80
C VAL A 138 1.08 12.56 -2.54
N SER A 139 0.16 11.60 -2.60
CA SER A 139 -0.75 11.29 -1.50
C SER A 139 -1.18 9.84 -1.51
N GLN A 140 -1.89 9.43 -0.48
CA GLN A 140 -2.65 8.20 -0.45
C GLN A 140 -3.88 8.33 -1.38
N HIS A 141 -4.18 7.26 -2.13
CA HIS A 141 -5.28 7.23 -3.13
C HIS A 141 -5.08 8.12 -4.36
N CYS A 142 -3.88 8.60 -4.64
CA CYS A 142 -3.59 9.34 -5.86
C CYS A 142 -3.20 8.44 -7.05
N ALA A 143 -3.14 7.13 -6.85
CA ALA A 143 -2.85 6.14 -7.87
C ALA A 143 -4.07 5.27 -8.18
N VAL A 144 -4.22 4.87 -9.44
CA VAL A 144 -5.33 4.03 -9.91
C VAL A 144 -4.85 3.09 -11.01
N ASP A 145 -5.35 1.84 -11.02
CA ASP A 145 -5.10 0.88 -12.10
C ASP A 145 -6.33 0.81 -13.02
N VAL A 146 -6.07 0.94 -14.31
CA VAL A 146 -7.08 0.79 -15.37
C VAL A 146 -6.59 -0.29 -16.33
N ASN A 147 -7.21 -1.47 -16.27
CA ASN A 147 -6.89 -2.60 -17.13
C ASN A 147 -5.40 -3.03 -17.12
N GLY A 148 -4.74 -2.88 -15.97
CA GLY A 148 -3.33 -3.25 -15.78
C GLY A 148 -2.33 -2.16 -16.18
N THR A 149 -2.82 -0.94 -16.42
CA THR A 149 -2.01 0.26 -16.52
C THR A 149 -2.26 1.12 -15.29
N ALA A 150 -1.23 1.39 -14.51
CA ALA A 150 -1.32 2.28 -13.36
C ALA A 150 -1.09 3.73 -13.78
N PHE A 151 -1.90 4.63 -13.24
CA PHE A 151 -1.80 6.08 -13.41
C PHE A 151 -1.70 6.73 -12.03
N TRP A 152 -0.84 7.74 -11.89
CA TRP A 152 -0.72 8.47 -10.63
C TRP A 152 -0.22 9.90 -10.81
N MET A 153 -0.49 10.70 -9.78
CA MET A 153 0.05 12.04 -9.66
C MET A 153 1.31 12.02 -8.79
N SER A 154 2.38 12.57 -9.30
CA SER A 154 3.61 12.86 -8.58
C SER A 154 3.69 14.35 -8.24
N GLN A 155 4.78 14.80 -7.60
CA GLN A 155 4.91 16.20 -7.14
C GLN A 155 4.89 17.24 -8.26
N ASN A 156 5.27 16.88 -9.49
CA ASN A 156 5.42 17.81 -10.62
C ASN A 156 5.05 17.19 -11.98
N SER A 157 4.46 16.02 -12.00
CA SER A 157 4.04 15.37 -13.25
C SER A 157 3.01 14.29 -13.00
N PHE A 158 2.26 13.97 -14.03
CA PHE A 158 1.46 12.76 -14.08
C PHE A 158 2.24 11.65 -14.76
N TYR A 159 2.14 10.45 -14.23
CA TYR A 159 2.84 9.27 -14.72
C TYR A 159 1.88 8.15 -15.03
N LYS A 160 2.31 7.27 -15.91
CA LYS A 160 1.70 5.96 -16.12
C LYS A 160 2.75 4.85 -16.09
N PHE A 161 2.30 3.65 -15.74
CA PHE A 161 3.06 2.40 -15.80
C PHE A 161 2.24 1.34 -16.52
N ASP A 162 2.74 0.89 -17.66
CA ASP A 162 2.18 -0.18 -18.50
C ASP A 162 3.21 -1.30 -18.80
N GLY A 163 4.18 -1.46 -17.90
CA GLY A 163 5.39 -2.26 -18.05
C GLY A 163 6.64 -1.38 -18.12
N ALA A 164 6.47 -0.10 -18.48
CA ALA A 164 7.50 0.94 -18.39
C ALA A 164 6.88 2.22 -17.82
N ILE A 165 7.68 2.96 -17.03
CA ILE A 165 7.23 4.24 -16.48
C ILE A 165 7.44 5.33 -17.53
N SER A 166 6.39 6.09 -17.77
CA SER A 166 6.44 7.26 -18.66
C SER A 166 5.65 8.43 -18.10
N LYS A 167 6.14 9.65 -18.34
CA LYS A 167 5.38 10.87 -18.06
C LYS A 167 4.22 10.98 -19.03
N MET A 168 3.07 11.39 -18.51
CA MET A 168 1.91 11.67 -19.35
C MET A 168 2.01 13.11 -19.89
N PRO A 169 1.89 13.32 -21.20
CA PRO A 169 1.76 14.67 -21.74
C PRO A 169 0.45 15.31 -21.24
N CYS A 170 0.57 16.46 -20.60
CA CYS A 170 -0.58 17.18 -20.07
C CYS A 170 -0.42 18.66 -20.42
N SER A 171 -1.33 19.19 -21.25
CA SER A 171 -1.29 20.58 -21.69
C SER A 171 -1.59 21.61 -20.58
N VAL A 172 -2.14 21.14 -19.47
CA VAL A 172 -2.47 21.97 -18.29
C VAL A 172 -1.57 21.67 -17.10
N GLN A 173 -0.46 20.96 -17.31
CA GLN A 173 0.43 20.52 -16.23
C GLN A 173 0.93 21.70 -15.40
N ASP A 174 1.46 22.73 -16.05
CA ASP A 174 2.03 23.89 -15.35
C ASP A 174 0.95 24.59 -14.50
N TYR A 175 -0.24 24.78 -15.06
CA TYR A 175 -1.37 25.37 -14.33
C TYR A 175 -1.75 24.56 -13.08
N VAL A 176 -1.78 23.23 -13.17
CA VAL A 176 -2.13 22.36 -12.03
C VAL A 176 -1.06 22.42 -10.95
N PHE A 177 0.24 22.35 -11.33
CA PHE A 177 1.32 22.25 -10.35
C PHE A 177 1.79 23.61 -9.81
N GLU A 178 1.57 24.72 -10.53
CA GLU A 178 1.81 26.06 -10.00
C GLU A 178 0.83 26.44 -8.88
N ASP A 179 -0.42 25.97 -8.97
CA ASP A 179 -1.47 26.27 -7.99
C ASP A 179 -1.67 25.12 -6.97
N PHE A 180 -0.78 24.11 -7.00
CA PHE A 180 -0.90 22.95 -6.13
C PHE A 180 -0.58 23.26 -4.69
N ASN A 181 -1.58 23.21 -3.82
CA ASN A 181 -1.43 23.48 -2.41
C ASN A 181 -0.86 22.27 -1.66
N ILE A 182 0.38 22.38 -1.19
CA ILE A 182 1.08 21.34 -0.43
C ILE A 182 0.33 20.98 0.87
N THR A 183 -0.40 21.91 1.47
CA THR A 183 -1.12 21.67 2.72
C THR A 183 -2.31 20.73 2.52
N THR A 184 -2.97 20.79 1.35
CA THR A 184 -4.11 19.93 1.00
C THR A 184 -3.70 18.74 0.11
N GLN A 185 -2.41 18.55 -0.12
CA GLN A 185 -1.86 17.42 -0.87
C GLN A 185 -2.43 16.05 -0.44
N PRO A 186 -2.64 15.77 0.87
CA PRO A 186 -3.24 14.50 1.31
C PRO A 186 -4.67 14.25 0.82
N GLU A 187 -5.36 15.27 0.35
CA GLU A 187 -6.74 15.18 -0.18
C GLU A 187 -6.80 14.83 -1.67
N THR A 188 -5.64 14.72 -2.34
CA THR A 188 -5.58 14.33 -3.75
C THR A 188 -6.07 12.89 -3.91
N TYR A 189 -7.04 12.69 -4.81
CA TYR A 189 -7.70 11.43 -5.03
C TYR A 189 -7.83 11.10 -6.53
N ALA A 190 -7.58 9.85 -6.89
CA ALA A 190 -7.78 9.33 -8.24
C ALA A 190 -8.83 8.21 -8.24
N ALA A 191 -9.71 8.21 -9.23
CA ALA A 191 -10.73 7.18 -9.40
C ALA A 191 -10.93 6.83 -10.88
N VAL A 192 -11.36 5.60 -11.12
CA VAL A 192 -11.84 5.15 -12.44
C VAL A 192 -13.31 5.50 -12.57
N ASN A 193 -13.67 6.15 -13.68
CA ASN A 193 -15.06 6.31 -14.07
C ASN A 193 -15.42 5.12 -14.99
N SER A 194 -16.22 4.19 -14.49
CA SER A 194 -16.68 2.99 -15.20
C SER A 194 -18.06 3.18 -15.80
#